data_b4c510281a86ce80f94d5d0cad5027b0
#
_entry.id   b4c510281a86ce80f94d5d0cad5027b0
#
_cell.length_a   1.000
_cell.length_b   1.000
_cell.length_c   1.000
_cell.angle_alpha   90.00
_cell.angle_beta   90.00
_cell.angle_gamma   90.00
#
_symmetry.space_group_name_H-M   'P 1'
#
loop_
_entity.id
_entity.type
_entity.pdbx_description
1 polymer ?
#
loop_
_entity_poly.entity_id
_entity_poly.type
_entity_poly.pdbx_seq_one_letter_code
_entity_poly.pdbx_strand_id
1 'polypeptide(L)'
;MKFNFKNRVRNFKFSSSDVFVPLHEAIMNSIQAIEERGNFNDSQIKIKIERDSYRIAGFTSGIFSIEITDNGIGFVSHNYESFCTSDSDYKVEIGGKGVGRINWLKAFEVAYISSVFEEDNKRYQRLFSFNIEEEIHDEKLTEVSNDTPIETKIILYNLNQEYRGATEISLKEIAGKIIEHFASYFVIGAMPKVILEDENEQIDVNELFVKEKFIETKNEIVTSNNVTFNLRHVFLNASINAKHKIYICAQNRVVCSYDLVNVDDLPTTFNINGKKAIYQCYVHGEFLDNDVNSERTYFSNVIFEEEDDNDRPHFELAINLYQVVYSQIHQFLQTYLEPMRDTRDNQINDYIENYCPQYKYLTKYAKEDLQSISYAVASNPEKLISELNKLNNKLNNKHNIQITKAIQDNDSDSAKNKLLDLTTQVVENLHSQFTNYLQKRNSTIEMLEKLINLKTTTDEIINKFFLVDEGLSSDNTNTWLIDERLAYHFENINSDKETNFYAYYNDHSNELICIDFEKFDYAKYKKSQDLLPRLEEKANGLEMNNAFVTKYLIVFNLENINLELAHKNNIHILTYHELVQIAKQKYEDLLK
;
A
#
# COMPACT_ATOMS: atom_id res chain seq x y z
N MET A 1 21.57 -7.18 47.50
CA MET A 1 22.00 -6.12 46.58
C MET A 1 21.19 -4.88 46.91
N LYS A 2 21.81 -3.71 47.08
CA LYS A 2 21.03 -2.47 47.19
C LYS A 2 20.57 -2.07 45.76
N PHE A 3 19.28 -2.00 45.53
CA PHE A 3 18.69 -1.52 44.30
C PHE A 3 18.96 -0.01 44.18
N ASN A 4 19.51 0.45 43.05
CA ASN A 4 19.76 1.86 42.80
C ASN A 4 18.79 2.41 41.75
N PHE A 5 17.71 2.99 42.22
CA PHE A 5 16.63 3.56 41.39
C PHE A 5 17.15 4.63 40.42
N LYS A 6 18.02 5.53 40.88
CA LYS A 6 18.62 6.59 40.06
C LYS A 6 19.37 6.04 38.85
N ASN A 7 20.15 4.96 39.03
CA ASN A 7 20.85 4.33 37.91
C ASN A 7 19.89 3.63 36.96
N ARG A 8 18.77 3.05 37.44
CA ARG A 8 17.75 2.44 36.61
C ARG A 8 17.10 3.48 35.71
N VAL A 9 16.65 4.62 36.25
CA VAL A 9 16.07 5.72 35.49
C VAL A 9 17.07 6.27 34.46
N ARG A 10 18.34 6.46 34.83
CA ARG A 10 19.39 6.95 33.91
C ARG A 10 19.61 6.01 32.72
N ASN A 11 19.66 4.72 32.97
CA ASN A 11 19.93 3.70 31.95
C ASN A 11 18.68 3.36 31.09
N PHE A 12 17.51 3.86 31.48
CA PHE A 12 16.30 3.63 30.72
C PHE A 12 16.35 4.38 29.38
N LYS A 13 16.16 3.67 28.28
CA LYS A 13 16.13 4.26 26.93
C LYS A 13 14.85 5.05 26.73
N PHE A 14 14.99 6.32 26.39
CA PHE A 14 13.89 7.23 26.13
C PHE A 14 14.32 8.23 25.05
N SER A 15 13.49 8.49 24.07
CA SER A 15 13.77 9.38 22.94
C SER A 15 12.67 10.44 22.79
N SER A 16 12.88 11.42 21.92
CA SER A 16 11.88 12.44 21.64
C SER A 16 10.58 11.87 21.05
N SER A 17 10.61 10.68 20.44
CA SER A 17 9.41 9.97 19.97
C SER A 17 8.56 9.43 21.12
N ASP A 18 9.16 9.24 22.31
CA ASP A 18 8.51 8.61 23.46
C ASP A 18 7.91 9.65 24.44
N VAL A 19 8.00 10.94 24.10
CA VAL A 19 7.61 12.06 24.98
C VAL A 19 6.16 11.99 25.50
N PHE A 20 5.25 11.34 24.80
CA PHE A 20 3.85 11.13 25.22
C PHE A 20 3.63 9.84 26.01
N VAL A 21 4.64 8.96 26.13
CA VAL A 21 4.52 7.72 26.93
C VAL A 21 4.17 8.02 28.40
N PRO A 22 4.75 9.03 29.09
CA PRO A 22 4.34 9.41 30.44
C PRO A 22 2.85 9.76 30.57
N LEU A 23 2.30 10.49 29.60
CA LEU A 23 0.88 10.81 29.56
C LEU A 23 0.03 9.53 29.37
N HIS A 24 0.42 8.67 28.43
CA HIS A 24 -0.31 7.41 28.19
C HIS A 24 -0.29 6.50 29.42
N GLU A 25 0.82 6.38 30.11
CA GLU A 25 0.94 5.63 31.36
C GLU A 25 0.06 6.21 32.48
N ALA A 26 0.00 7.53 32.62
CA ALA A 26 -0.84 8.17 33.60
C ALA A 26 -2.34 7.93 33.30
N ILE A 27 -2.75 8.05 32.02
CA ILE A 27 -4.12 7.74 31.58
C ILE A 27 -4.44 6.27 31.85
N MET A 28 -3.52 5.33 31.55
CA MET A 28 -3.72 3.90 31.81
C MET A 28 -3.91 3.63 33.30
N ASN A 29 -3.11 4.26 34.17
CA ASN A 29 -3.28 4.14 35.63
C ASN A 29 -4.65 4.68 36.08
N SER A 30 -5.10 5.80 35.51
CA SER A 30 -6.43 6.36 35.78
C SER A 30 -7.56 5.42 35.34
N ILE A 31 -7.45 4.81 34.14
CA ILE A 31 -8.42 3.79 33.67
C ILE A 31 -8.46 2.61 34.64
N GLN A 32 -7.31 2.10 35.09
CA GLN A 32 -7.23 1.00 36.03
C GLN A 32 -7.86 1.35 37.39
N ALA A 33 -7.61 2.55 37.90
CA ALA A 33 -8.20 3.00 39.15
C ALA A 33 -9.73 3.15 39.06
N ILE A 34 -10.24 3.58 37.90
CA ILE A 34 -11.69 3.66 37.63
C ILE A 34 -12.31 2.26 37.52
N GLU A 35 -11.65 1.33 36.83
CA GLU A 35 -12.10 -0.06 36.73
C GLU A 35 -12.17 -0.73 38.12
N GLU A 36 -11.17 -0.52 38.97
CA GLU A 36 -11.10 -1.03 40.33
C GLU A 36 -12.20 -0.42 41.21
N ARG A 37 -12.58 0.85 41.01
CA ARG A 37 -13.73 1.47 41.67
C ARG A 37 -15.08 0.84 41.30
N GLY A 38 -15.18 0.22 40.09
CA GLY A 38 -16.35 -0.53 39.64
C GLY A 38 -17.54 0.29 39.15
N ASN A 39 -17.50 1.64 39.17
CA ASN A 39 -18.56 2.51 38.64
C ASN A 39 -18.09 3.28 37.38
N PHE A 40 -18.58 2.82 36.24
CA PHE A 40 -18.17 3.37 34.95
C PHE A 40 -19.06 4.54 34.44
N ASN A 41 -20.29 4.66 34.94
CA ASN A 41 -21.28 5.59 34.37
C ASN A 41 -20.92 7.08 34.54
N ASP A 42 -20.18 7.42 35.58
CA ASP A 42 -19.70 8.78 35.90
C ASP A 42 -18.18 8.90 35.86
N SER A 43 -17.53 7.94 35.23
CA SER A 43 -16.06 7.90 35.13
C SER A 43 -15.52 9.00 34.23
N GLN A 44 -14.51 9.71 34.74
CA GLN A 44 -13.92 10.84 34.03
C GLN A 44 -12.41 10.94 34.28
N ILE A 45 -11.70 11.29 33.21
CA ILE A 45 -10.29 11.69 33.26
C ILE A 45 -10.19 13.09 32.67
N LYS A 46 -9.68 14.04 33.46
CA LYS A 46 -9.38 15.41 33.00
C LYS A 46 -7.89 15.57 32.84
N ILE A 47 -7.46 16.09 31.72
CA ILE A 47 -6.06 16.31 31.39
C ILE A 47 -5.87 17.79 31.08
N LYS A 48 -5.07 18.47 31.88
CA LYS A 48 -4.72 19.88 31.65
C LYS A 48 -3.28 19.98 31.22
N ILE A 49 -3.06 20.59 30.06
CA ILE A 49 -1.74 20.86 29.51
C ILE A 49 -1.36 22.31 29.85
N GLU A 50 -0.27 22.47 30.56
CA GLU A 50 0.35 23.76 30.80
C GLU A 50 1.54 23.93 29.87
N ARG A 51 1.55 25.02 29.10
CA ARG A 51 2.58 25.27 28.10
C ARG A 51 3.66 26.20 28.62
N ASP A 52 4.84 26.16 28.00
CA ASP A 52 5.93 27.05 28.30
C ASP A 52 5.51 28.53 28.08
N SER A 53 5.91 29.40 28.97
CA SER A 53 5.57 30.84 28.92
C SER A 53 6.26 31.57 27.77
N TYR A 54 7.29 30.98 27.16
CA TYR A 54 8.01 31.59 26.03
C TYR A 54 7.21 31.38 24.74
N ARG A 55 6.57 32.46 24.24
CA ARG A 55 5.71 32.41 23.05
C ARG A 55 6.36 33.13 21.88
N ILE A 56 6.46 32.45 20.76
CA ILE A 56 6.69 33.08 19.47
C ILE A 56 5.33 33.18 18.76
N ALA A 57 4.96 34.37 18.29
CA ALA A 57 3.68 34.56 17.61
C ALA A 57 3.53 33.63 16.40
N GLY A 58 2.46 32.87 16.37
CA GLY A 58 2.15 31.90 15.30
C GLY A 58 2.70 30.49 15.51
N PHE A 59 3.37 30.22 16.63
CA PHE A 59 3.86 28.89 16.99
C PHE A 59 3.24 28.38 18.28
N THR A 60 3.02 27.06 18.36
CA THR A 60 2.55 26.40 19.58
C THR A 60 3.73 26.17 20.50
N SER A 61 3.68 26.68 21.74
CA SER A 61 4.73 26.44 22.72
C SER A 61 4.76 24.99 23.19
N GLY A 62 5.95 24.51 23.57
CA GLY A 62 6.11 23.18 24.13
C GLY A 62 5.39 23.01 25.48
N ILE A 63 5.17 21.77 25.87
CA ILE A 63 4.57 21.42 27.16
C ILE A 63 5.57 21.74 28.28
N PHE A 64 5.07 22.40 29.34
CA PHE A 64 5.82 22.60 30.57
C PHE A 64 5.39 21.59 31.64
N SER A 65 4.09 21.43 31.89
CA SER A 65 3.55 20.46 32.83
C SER A 65 2.26 19.82 32.31
N ILE A 66 1.92 18.64 32.85
CA ILE A 66 0.68 17.93 32.57
C ILE A 66 0.01 17.59 33.90
N GLU A 67 -1.21 18.04 34.10
CA GLU A 67 -2.07 17.64 35.22
C GLU A 67 -3.09 16.61 34.71
N ILE A 68 -3.15 15.45 35.37
CA ILE A 68 -4.13 14.40 35.10
C ILE A 68 -4.97 14.19 36.36
N THR A 69 -6.29 14.31 36.25
CA THR A 69 -7.23 14.11 37.36
C THR A 69 -8.23 13.03 36.97
N ASP A 70 -8.38 12.01 37.80
CA ASP A 70 -9.38 10.96 37.66
C ASP A 70 -10.25 10.81 38.92
N ASN A 71 -11.41 10.18 38.75
CA ASN A 71 -12.30 9.84 39.84
C ASN A 71 -12.32 8.33 40.13
N GLY A 72 -11.17 7.66 40.02
CA GLY A 72 -10.99 6.25 40.36
C GLY A 72 -10.99 5.98 41.86
N ILE A 73 -10.55 4.76 42.25
CA ILE A 73 -10.51 4.34 43.66
C ILE A 73 -9.48 5.14 44.49
N GLY A 74 -8.46 5.69 43.85
CA GLY A 74 -7.40 6.48 44.44
C GLY A 74 -6.29 5.63 45.10
N PHE A 75 -5.42 6.34 45.87
CA PHE A 75 -4.30 5.73 46.54
C PHE A 75 -4.68 5.20 47.93
N VAL A 76 -5.64 4.23 47.95
CA VAL A 76 -5.91 3.41 49.13
C VAL A 76 -4.64 2.69 49.58
N SER A 77 -4.60 2.15 50.79
CA SER A 77 -3.37 1.62 51.39
C SER A 77 -2.64 0.61 50.50
N HIS A 78 -3.34 -0.35 49.91
CA HIS A 78 -2.70 -1.34 49.02
C HIS A 78 -2.18 -0.76 47.71
N ASN A 79 -2.89 0.22 47.09
CA ASN A 79 -2.44 0.89 45.89
C ASN A 79 -1.20 1.77 46.13
N TYR A 80 -1.14 2.41 47.30
CA TYR A 80 0.03 3.16 47.70
C TYR A 80 1.24 2.27 47.96
N GLU A 81 1.07 1.18 48.69
CA GLU A 81 2.13 0.18 48.92
C GLU A 81 2.67 -0.38 47.59
N SER A 82 1.77 -0.71 46.67
CA SER A 82 2.13 -1.15 45.30
C SER A 82 2.90 -0.05 44.53
N PHE A 83 2.51 1.20 44.69
CA PHE A 83 3.27 2.31 44.11
C PHE A 83 4.64 2.50 44.77
N CYS A 84 4.81 2.26 46.07
CA CYS A 84 6.09 2.37 46.76
C CYS A 84 7.06 1.21 46.44
N THR A 85 6.54 0.03 46.07
CA THR A 85 7.35 -1.16 45.83
C THR A 85 7.81 -1.21 44.39
N SER A 86 9.13 -1.06 44.12
CA SER A 86 9.70 -1.29 42.80
C SER A 86 9.60 -2.76 42.43
N ASP A 87 9.10 -3.04 41.20
CA ASP A 87 8.87 -4.41 40.70
C ASP A 87 7.92 -5.21 41.61
N SER A 88 6.84 -4.56 42.11
CA SER A 88 5.85 -5.27 42.91
C SER A 88 5.18 -6.35 42.04
N ASP A 89 5.24 -7.59 42.48
CA ASP A 89 4.56 -8.73 41.86
C ASP A 89 3.03 -8.53 41.81
N TYR A 90 2.50 -7.60 42.59
CA TYR A 90 1.07 -7.29 42.70
C TYR A 90 0.43 -6.80 41.39
N LYS A 91 1.19 -6.11 40.52
CA LYS A 91 0.69 -5.68 39.19
C LYS A 91 1.30 -6.46 38.02
N VAL A 92 2.16 -7.43 38.26
CA VAL A 92 2.62 -8.40 37.26
C VAL A 92 1.43 -9.19 36.73
N GLU A 93 0.52 -9.58 37.63
CA GLU A 93 -0.74 -10.29 37.31
C GLU A 93 -1.70 -9.46 36.40
N ILE A 94 -1.56 -8.14 36.33
CA ILE A 94 -2.40 -7.25 35.51
C ILE A 94 -1.62 -6.63 34.34
N GLY A 95 -0.43 -7.19 33.98
CA GLY A 95 0.41 -6.70 32.86
C GLY A 95 1.20 -5.43 33.17
N GLY A 96 1.23 -4.98 34.41
CA GLY A 96 2.05 -3.86 34.87
C GLY A 96 3.50 -4.26 35.10
N LYS A 97 4.41 -3.89 34.21
CA LYS A 97 5.86 -4.16 34.34
C LYS A 97 6.57 -3.30 35.40
N GLY A 98 5.85 -2.55 36.24
CA GLY A 98 6.43 -1.64 37.26
C GLY A 98 7.29 -0.49 36.68
N VAL A 99 7.32 -0.31 35.37
CA VAL A 99 8.17 0.66 34.65
C VAL A 99 7.46 1.95 34.29
N GLY A 100 6.13 2.02 34.37
CA GLY A 100 5.34 3.20 33.95
C GLY A 100 5.81 4.49 34.62
N ARG A 101 6.00 4.47 35.95
CA ARG A 101 6.48 5.62 36.72
C ARG A 101 7.95 6.02 36.40
N ILE A 102 8.77 5.10 35.88
CA ILE A 102 10.12 5.43 35.40
C ILE A 102 10.03 6.37 34.20
N ASN A 103 9.06 6.15 33.29
CA ASN A 103 8.81 7.03 32.16
C ASN A 103 8.46 8.45 32.62
N TRP A 104 7.72 8.61 33.73
CA TRP A 104 7.42 9.94 34.28
C TRP A 104 8.69 10.70 34.62
N LEU A 105 9.58 10.09 35.42
CA LEU A 105 10.82 10.72 35.88
C LEU A 105 11.90 10.80 34.79
N LYS A 106 11.76 10.04 33.70
CA LYS A 106 12.64 10.18 32.54
C LYS A 106 12.35 11.46 31.76
N ALA A 107 11.08 11.81 31.65
CA ALA A 107 10.63 12.97 30.91
C ALA A 107 10.46 14.22 31.78
N PHE A 108 9.97 14.09 33.01
CA PHE A 108 9.66 15.19 33.91
C PHE A 108 10.58 15.18 35.14
N GLU A 109 10.79 16.34 35.71
CA GLU A 109 11.65 16.52 36.89
C GLU A 109 11.03 15.89 38.13
N VAL A 110 9.74 16.07 38.35
CA VAL A 110 9.00 15.61 39.52
C VAL A 110 7.54 15.32 39.19
N ALA A 111 6.97 14.35 39.89
CA ALA A 111 5.53 14.11 39.90
C ALA A 111 4.96 14.48 41.29
N TYR A 112 3.94 15.31 41.34
CA TYR A 112 3.18 15.63 42.55
C TYR A 112 1.87 14.88 42.53
N ILE A 113 1.56 14.17 43.60
CA ILE A 113 0.38 13.34 43.72
C ILE A 113 -0.51 13.83 44.88
N SER A 114 -1.78 14.03 44.59
CA SER A 114 -2.83 14.33 45.58
C SER A 114 -4.01 13.36 45.33
N SER A 115 -4.35 12.52 46.29
CA SER A 115 -5.43 11.56 46.14
C SER A 115 -6.38 11.61 47.35
N VAL A 116 -7.66 11.84 47.08
CA VAL A 116 -8.73 11.68 48.02
C VAL A 116 -9.40 10.32 47.75
N PHE A 117 -9.46 9.47 48.75
CA PHE A 117 -9.98 8.12 48.63
C PHE A 117 -10.81 7.73 49.86
N GLU A 118 -11.57 6.66 49.75
CA GLU A 118 -12.37 6.09 50.86
C GLU A 118 -11.81 4.74 51.29
N GLU A 119 -11.57 4.61 52.60
CA GLU A 119 -11.10 3.37 53.24
C GLU A 119 -11.77 3.28 54.60
N ASP A 120 -12.30 2.13 54.97
CA ASP A 120 -13.03 1.89 56.23
C ASP A 120 -14.17 2.88 56.53
N ASN A 121 -14.95 3.27 55.48
CA ASN A 121 -16.04 4.24 55.52
C ASN A 121 -15.63 5.68 55.95
N LYS A 122 -14.35 6.02 55.80
CA LYS A 122 -13.80 7.36 56.02
C LYS A 122 -13.07 7.82 54.81
N ARG A 123 -13.03 9.16 54.60
CA ARG A 123 -12.23 9.72 53.52
C ARG A 123 -10.92 10.26 54.02
N TYR A 124 -9.90 9.96 53.24
CA TYR A 124 -8.53 10.40 53.50
C TYR A 124 -7.98 11.14 52.27
N GLN A 125 -7.16 12.12 52.52
CA GLN A 125 -6.31 12.73 51.50
C GLN A 125 -4.88 12.32 51.71
N ARG A 126 -4.25 11.74 50.67
CA ARG A 126 -2.82 11.42 50.61
C ARG A 126 -2.13 12.35 49.67
N LEU A 127 -1.09 13.02 50.14
CA LEU A 127 -0.21 13.88 49.37
C LEU A 127 1.18 13.29 49.39
N PHE A 128 1.87 13.27 48.27
CA PHE A 128 3.27 12.91 48.19
C PHE A 128 3.92 13.40 46.91
N SER A 129 5.23 13.47 46.88
CA SER A 129 6.06 13.84 45.74
C SER A 129 6.94 12.69 45.32
N PHE A 130 7.25 12.60 44.04
CA PHE A 130 8.06 11.53 43.46
C PHE A 130 9.08 12.10 42.47
N ASN A 131 10.37 11.95 42.78
CA ASN A 131 11.47 12.39 41.94
C ASN A 131 12.65 11.38 41.94
N ILE A 132 13.69 11.64 41.15
CA ILE A 132 14.83 10.71 40.99
C ILE A 132 15.74 10.70 42.23
N GLU A 133 15.88 11.80 42.92
CA GLU A 133 16.88 11.97 44.00
C GLU A 133 16.38 11.40 45.32
N GLU A 134 15.16 11.68 45.68
CA GLU A 134 14.56 11.36 46.98
C GLU A 134 13.52 10.22 46.90
N GLU A 135 13.22 9.75 45.66
CA GLU A 135 12.18 8.79 45.38
C GLU A 135 10.81 9.32 45.87
N ILE A 136 10.11 8.61 46.72
CA ILE A 136 8.85 9.08 47.32
C ILE A 136 9.16 9.85 48.58
N HIS A 137 8.70 11.10 48.65
CA HIS A 137 8.94 12.00 49.77
C HIS A 137 7.77 12.93 50.04
N ASP A 138 7.82 13.67 51.16
CA ASP A 138 6.79 14.61 51.61
C ASP A 138 5.39 13.99 51.77
N GLU A 139 5.36 12.69 52.15
CA GLU A 139 4.07 12.02 52.35
C GLU A 139 3.30 12.63 53.53
N LYS A 140 2.00 12.92 53.27
CA LYS A 140 1.01 13.33 54.28
C LYS A 140 -0.27 12.59 54.07
N LEU A 141 -0.78 11.95 55.12
CA LEU A 141 -2.09 11.33 55.15
C LEU A 141 -2.97 12.09 56.16
N THR A 142 -4.11 12.58 55.69
CA THR A 142 -5.04 13.39 56.52
C THR A 142 -6.44 12.91 56.32
N GLU A 143 -7.20 12.70 57.42
CA GLU A 143 -8.63 12.44 57.34
C GLU A 143 -9.35 13.71 56.89
N VAL A 144 -10.24 13.61 55.90
CA VAL A 144 -11.01 14.74 55.36
C VAL A 144 -12.51 14.49 55.51
N SER A 145 -13.30 15.53 55.23
CA SER A 145 -14.77 15.38 55.30
C SER A 145 -15.25 14.32 54.29
N ASN A 146 -16.25 13.54 54.72
CA ASN A 146 -16.89 12.57 53.83
C ASN A 146 -17.63 13.21 52.62
N ASP A 147 -17.79 14.50 52.58
CA ASP A 147 -18.32 15.24 51.45
C ASP A 147 -17.24 15.62 50.42
N THR A 148 -15.95 15.48 50.76
CA THR A 148 -14.84 15.76 49.84
C THR A 148 -14.89 14.82 48.66
N PRO A 149 -14.89 15.29 47.38
CA PRO A 149 -14.94 14.42 46.22
C PRO A 149 -13.77 13.45 46.18
N ILE A 150 -14.06 12.19 45.82
CA ILE A 150 -13.02 11.19 45.57
C ILE A 150 -12.40 11.50 44.23
N GLU A 151 -11.11 11.85 44.22
CA GLU A 151 -10.35 12.14 43.02
C GLU A 151 -8.85 11.93 43.25
N THR A 152 -8.14 11.53 42.20
CA THR A 152 -6.70 11.51 42.19
C THR A 152 -6.17 12.47 41.16
N LYS A 153 -5.25 13.34 41.59
CA LYS A 153 -4.57 14.30 40.76
C LYS A 153 -3.08 13.98 40.71
N ILE A 154 -2.54 13.85 39.50
CA ILE A 154 -1.13 13.66 39.22
C ILE A 154 -0.65 14.83 38.40
N ILE A 155 0.38 15.54 38.86
CA ILE A 155 1.01 16.64 38.12
C ILE A 155 2.42 16.21 37.74
N LEU A 156 2.65 15.98 36.47
CA LEU A 156 3.97 15.76 35.88
C LEU A 156 4.57 17.15 35.59
N TYR A 157 5.50 17.56 36.43
CA TYR A 157 5.99 18.95 36.45
C TYR A 157 7.38 19.08 35.83
N ASN A 158 7.57 20.15 35.08
CA ASN A 158 8.82 20.57 34.44
C ASN A 158 9.37 19.52 33.46
N LEU A 159 8.75 19.42 32.27
CA LEU A 159 9.26 18.58 31.18
C LEU A 159 10.70 18.98 30.83
N ASN A 160 11.58 18.00 30.77
CA ASN A 160 12.99 18.20 30.43
C ASN A 160 13.14 18.94 29.10
N GLN A 161 14.02 19.94 29.09
CA GLN A 161 14.14 20.88 27.97
C GLN A 161 14.45 20.19 26.63
N GLU A 162 15.17 19.09 26.66
CA GLU A 162 15.51 18.29 25.47
C GLU A 162 14.28 17.68 24.75
N TYR A 163 13.16 17.52 25.45
CA TYR A 163 11.93 16.94 24.89
C TYR A 163 10.85 17.98 24.52
N ARG A 164 10.99 19.23 24.97
CA ARG A 164 9.94 20.27 24.77
C ARG A 164 9.64 20.52 23.30
N GLY A 165 10.66 20.58 22.44
CA GLY A 165 10.48 20.76 21.00
C GLY A 165 9.60 19.69 20.33
N ALA A 166 9.63 18.46 20.83
CA ALA A 166 8.77 17.39 20.33
C ALA A 166 7.29 17.53 20.76
N THR A 167 6.97 18.47 21.65
CA THR A 167 5.63 18.74 22.17
C THR A 167 5.03 20.04 21.65
N GLU A 168 5.68 20.72 20.70
CA GLU A 168 5.19 21.94 20.02
C GLU A 168 4.10 21.61 18.99
N ILE A 169 3.07 20.90 19.41
CA ILE A 169 1.93 20.48 18.62
C ILE A 169 0.62 20.99 19.23
N SER A 170 -0.41 21.10 18.42
CA SER A 170 -1.75 21.56 18.84
C SER A 170 -2.39 20.61 19.86
N LEU A 171 -3.34 21.12 20.64
CA LEU A 171 -4.11 20.30 21.57
C LEU A 171 -4.86 19.16 20.84
N LYS A 172 -5.34 19.43 19.64
CA LYS A 172 -6.00 18.43 18.78
C LYS A 172 -5.06 17.31 18.36
N GLU A 173 -3.79 17.60 18.07
CA GLU A 173 -2.79 16.57 17.76
C GLU A 173 -2.45 15.71 18.97
N ILE A 174 -2.41 16.30 20.18
CA ILE A 174 -2.28 15.56 21.44
C ILE A 174 -3.48 14.63 21.64
N ALA A 175 -4.70 15.13 21.45
CA ALA A 175 -5.91 14.30 21.48
C ALA A 175 -5.85 13.16 20.46
N GLY A 176 -5.34 13.41 19.26
CA GLY A 176 -5.10 12.39 18.23
C GLY A 176 -4.17 11.27 18.70
N LYS A 177 -3.08 11.61 19.40
CA LYS A 177 -2.14 10.62 19.98
C LYS A 177 -2.77 9.78 21.09
N ILE A 178 -3.61 10.41 21.93
CA ILE A 178 -4.39 9.67 22.96
C ILE A 178 -5.35 8.69 22.27
N ILE A 179 -6.09 9.12 21.26
CA ILE A 179 -7.01 8.26 20.51
C ILE A 179 -6.25 7.11 19.83
N GLU A 180 -5.12 7.37 19.24
CA GLU A 180 -4.29 6.37 18.55
C GLU A 180 -3.80 5.28 19.52
N HIS A 181 -3.32 5.69 20.70
CA HIS A 181 -2.82 4.79 21.71
C HIS A 181 -3.93 3.96 22.38
N PHE A 182 -5.08 4.56 22.65
CA PHE A 182 -6.22 3.94 23.32
C PHE A 182 -7.37 3.55 22.37
N ALA A 183 -7.09 3.39 21.07
CA ALA A 183 -8.12 3.13 20.05
C ALA A 183 -9.03 1.94 20.42
N SER A 184 -8.46 0.86 20.98
CA SER A 184 -9.22 -0.31 21.44
C SER A 184 -10.23 0.04 22.53
N TYR A 185 -9.84 0.84 23.53
CA TYR A 185 -10.71 1.26 24.62
C TYR A 185 -11.88 2.11 24.12
N PHE A 186 -11.62 3.02 23.17
CA PHE A 186 -12.68 3.81 22.55
C PHE A 186 -13.64 2.93 21.74
N VAL A 187 -13.11 2.00 20.96
CA VAL A 187 -13.93 1.11 20.12
C VAL A 187 -14.81 0.19 20.95
N ILE A 188 -14.28 -0.46 21.98
CA ILE A 188 -15.07 -1.38 22.81
C ILE A 188 -16.00 -0.65 23.80
N GLY A 189 -15.86 0.66 23.94
CA GLY A 189 -16.69 1.47 24.86
C GLY A 189 -16.22 1.42 26.31
N ALA A 190 -14.96 1.02 26.54
CA ALA A 190 -14.34 0.94 27.88
C ALA A 190 -13.53 2.21 28.24
N MET A 191 -13.47 3.20 27.35
CA MET A 191 -12.77 4.45 27.63
C MET A 191 -13.64 5.36 28.52
N PRO A 192 -13.15 5.79 29.71
CA PRO A 192 -13.82 6.82 30.49
C PRO A 192 -14.00 8.10 29.68
N LYS A 193 -14.84 9.00 30.14
CA LYS A 193 -14.90 10.33 29.53
C LYS A 193 -13.57 11.05 29.70
N VAL A 194 -12.91 11.42 28.61
CA VAL A 194 -11.61 12.11 28.61
C VAL A 194 -11.79 13.55 28.13
N ILE A 195 -11.48 14.50 29.00
CA ILE A 195 -11.46 15.93 28.69
C ILE A 195 -10.01 16.39 28.68
N LEU A 196 -9.56 16.91 27.56
CA LEU A 196 -8.25 17.49 27.36
C LEU A 196 -8.36 19.00 27.21
N GLU A 197 -7.61 19.77 27.99
CA GLU A 197 -7.67 21.23 27.95
C GLU A 197 -6.28 21.86 28.06
N ASP A 198 -6.14 23.04 27.50
CA ASP A 198 -5.06 23.97 27.77
C ASP A 198 -5.65 25.37 28.04
N GLU A 199 -4.83 26.40 28.11
CA GLU A 199 -5.26 27.76 28.39
C GLU A 199 -6.21 28.38 27.31
N ASN A 200 -6.22 27.79 26.09
CA ASN A 200 -6.94 28.38 24.94
C ASN A 200 -8.19 27.58 24.54
N GLU A 201 -8.19 26.28 24.72
CA GLU A 201 -9.25 25.40 24.24
C GLU A 201 -9.45 24.16 25.12
N GLN A 202 -10.63 23.54 24.97
CA GLN A 202 -10.98 22.28 25.61
C GLN A 202 -11.54 21.33 24.56
N ILE A 203 -11.13 20.07 24.61
CA ILE A 203 -11.53 19.00 23.69
C ILE A 203 -12.10 17.82 24.47
N ASP A 204 -13.32 17.41 24.13
CA ASP A 204 -13.85 16.08 24.50
C ASP A 204 -13.27 15.06 23.54
N VAL A 205 -12.35 14.22 24.05
CA VAL A 205 -11.59 13.26 23.23
C VAL A 205 -12.50 12.13 22.72
N ASN A 206 -13.54 11.76 23.47
CA ASN A 206 -14.50 10.75 23.07
C ASN A 206 -15.36 11.23 21.90
N GLU A 207 -15.82 12.49 21.95
CA GLU A 207 -16.55 13.10 20.83
C GLU A 207 -15.63 13.25 19.59
N LEU A 208 -14.38 13.63 19.78
CA LEU A 208 -13.40 13.76 18.70
C LEU A 208 -13.15 12.40 18.03
N PHE A 209 -13.04 11.32 18.81
CA PHE A 209 -12.91 9.95 18.27
C PHE A 209 -14.10 9.60 17.38
N VAL A 210 -15.32 9.78 17.88
CA VAL A 210 -16.54 9.47 17.11
C VAL A 210 -16.59 10.29 15.81
N LYS A 211 -16.25 11.58 15.88
CA LYS A 211 -16.33 12.48 14.73
C LYS A 211 -15.27 12.25 13.67
N GLU A 212 -14.02 11.99 14.07
CA GLU A 212 -12.89 12.03 13.16
C GLU A 212 -12.29 10.66 12.83
N LYS A 213 -12.34 9.73 13.75
CA LYS A 213 -11.68 8.41 13.58
C LYS A 213 -12.66 7.28 13.30
N PHE A 214 -13.86 7.41 13.82
CA PHE A 214 -14.86 6.38 13.68
C PHE A 214 -15.69 6.61 12.40
N ILE A 215 -15.81 5.60 11.54
CA ILE A 215 -16.54 5.70 10.28
C ILE A 215 -17.82 4.89 10.34
N GLU A 216 -17.71 3.61 10.69
CA GLU A 216 -18.83 2.66 10.67
C GLU A 216 -18.58 1.50 11.64
N THR A 217 -19.64 0.95 12.21
CA THR A 217 -19.59 -0.24 13.06
C THR A 217 -20.79 -1.15 12.83
N LYS A 218 -20.56 -2.46 13.00
CA LYS A 218 -21.60 -3.48 13.10
C LYS A 218 -21.26 -4.44 14.22
N ASN A 219 -22.23 -4.78 15.04
CA ASN A 219 -22.09 -5.82 16.04
C ASN A 219 -22.74 -7.10 15.52
N GLU A 220 -22.09 -8.23 15.78
CA GLU A 220 -22.56 -9.54 15.40
C GLU A 220 -22.34 -10.52 16.55
N ILE A 221 -23.27 -11.46 16.73
CA ILE A 221 -23.19 -12.49 17.77
C ILE A 221 -23.01 -13.83 17.07
N VAL A 222 -21.98 -14.55 17.45
CA VAL A 222 -21.64 -15.85 16.87
C VAL A 222 -21.59 -16.90 17.99
N THR A 223 -22.21 -18.03 17.75
CA THR A 223 -22.18 -19.18 18.69
C THR A 223 -21.47 -20.36 18.04
N SER A 224 -20.46 -20.89 18.72
CA SER A 224 -19.73 -22.08 18.31
C SER A 224 -19.50 -22.97 19.54
N ASN A 225 -19.74 -24.25 19.40
CA ASN A 225 -19.59 -25.23 20.49
C ASN A 225 -20.30 -24.84 21.81
N ASN A 226 -21.50 -24.27 21.71
CA ASN A 226 -22.29 -23.72 22.82
C ASN A 226 -21.65 -22.52 23.55
N VAL A 227 -20.61 -21.92 22.96
CA VAL A 227 -19.99 -20.69 23.46
C VAL A 227 -20.37 -19.55 22.54
N THR A 228 -20.71 -18.41 23.14
CA THR A 228 -21.13 -17.21 22.40
C THR A 228 -20.02 -16.16 22.42
N PHE A 229 -19.71 -15.65 21.24
CA PHE A 229 -18.77 -14.55 21.04
C PHE A 229 -19.49 -13.36 20.40
N ASN A 230 -19.12 -12.17 20.83
CA ASN A 230 -19.57 -10.93 20.22
C ASN A 230 -18.43 -10.39 19.35
N LEU A 231 -18.71 -10.17 18.07
CA LEU A 231 -17.81 -9.57 17.11
C LEU A 231 -18.24 -8.12 16.85
N ARG A 232 -17.34 -7.20 17.05
CA ARG A 232 -17.56 -5.80 16.70
C ARG A 232 -16.69 -5.43 15.50
N HIS A 233 -17.32 -5.35 14.34
CA HIS A 233 -16.71 -4.92 13.10
C HIS A 233 -16.66 -3.40 13.06
N VAL A 234 -15.49 -2.83 12.77
CA VAL A 234 -15.28 -1.39 12.82
C VAL A 234 -14.44 -0.94 11.64
N PHE A 235 -14.88 0.12 10.98
CA PHE A 235 -14.05 0.89 10.06
C PHE A 235 -13.58 2.17 10.73
N LEU A 236 -12.27 2.34 10.78
CA LEU A 236 -11.60 3.53 11.31
C LEU A 236 -10.87 4.28 10.20
N ASN A 237 -10.77 5.59 10.30
CA ASN A 237 -9.94 6.38 9.39
C ASN A 237 -8.51 5.84 9.38
N ALA A 238 -7.99 5.55 8.18
CA ALA A 238 -6.64 5.03 8.02
C ALA A 238 -5.60 6.09 8.41
N SER A 239 -4.77 5.77 9.41
CA SER A 239 -3.52 6.46 9.68
C SER A 239 -2.38 5.88 8.83
N ILE A 240 -1.24 6.58 8.77
CA ILE A 240 -0.04 6.08 8.08
C ILE A 240 0.40 4.77 8.73
N ASN A 241 0.62 3.73 7.91
CA ASN A 241 1.01 2.37 8.33
C ASN A 241 -0.05 1.58 9.13
N ALA A 242 -1.30 2.04 9.17
CA ALA A 242 -2.38 1.27 9.81
C ALA A 242 -2.72 0.00 8.99
N LYS A 243 -2.93 -1.11 9.69
CA LYS A 243 -3.26 -2.41 9.09
C LYS A 243 -4.64 -2.87 9.52
N HIS A 244 -5.24 -3.75 8.71
CA HIS A 244 -6.43 -4.49 9.11
C HIS A 244 -6.05 -5.51 10.18
N LYS A 245 -6.82 -5.55 11.29
CA LYS A 245 -6.50 -6.39 12.45
C LYS A 245 -7.72 -7.04 13.08
N ILE A 246 -7.46 -8.15 13.74
CA ILE A 246 -8.38 -8.81 14.66
C ILE A 246 -7.82 -8.64 16.07
N TYR A 247 -8.67 -8.23 17.00
CA TYR A 247 -8.33 -8.06 18.40
C TYR A 247 -9.18 -9.03 19.23
N ILE A 248 -8.53 -9.86 20.03
CA ILE A 248 -9.21 -10.74 20.99
C ILE A 248 -9.16 -10.06 22.36
N CYS A 249 -10.32 -9.83 22.93
CA CYS A 249 -10.52 -9.04 24.13
C CYS A 249 -11.08 -9.88 25.28
N ALA A 250 -10.62 -9.59 26.48
CA ALA A 250 -11.20 -10.08 27.71
C ALA A 250 -11.31 -8.94 28.73
N GLN A 251 -12.39 -8.92 29.51
CA GLN A 251 -12.63 -7.92 30.55
C GLN A 251 -12.40 -6.48 30.06
N ASN A 252 -12.94 -6.16 28.86
CA ASN A 252 -12.83 -4.87 28.17
C ASN A 252 -11.41 -4.48 27.70
N ARG A 253 -10.44 -5.39 27.69
CA ARG A 253 -9.07 -5.14 27.24
C ARG A 253 -8.68 -6.04 26.08
N VAL A 254 -7.79 -5.53 25.23
CA VAL A 254 -7.15 -6.35 24.21
C VAL A 254 -6.09 -7.23 24.89
N VAL A 255 -6.22 -8.53 24.72
CA VAL A 255 -5.25 -9.54 25.18
C VAL A 255 -4.24 -9.83 24.08
N CYS A 256 -4.71 -10.08 22.85
CA CYS A 256 -3.84 -10.33 21.71
C CYS A 256 -4.44 -9.75 20.42
N SER A 257 -3.61 -9.57 19.41
CA SER A 257 -4.04 -9.07 18.10
C SER A 257 -3.32 -9.78 16.96
N TYR A 258 -4.03 -9.96 15.85
CA TYR A 258 -3.56 -10.63 14.65
C TYR A 258 -3.76 -9.74 13.42
N ASP A 259 -2.81 -9.73 12.51
CA ASP A 259 -2.98 -9.07 11.23
C ASP A 259 -4.00 -9.87 10.40
N LEU A 260 -4.93 -9.19 9.75
CA LEU A 260 -5.89 -9.83 8.86
C LEU A 260 -5.22 -10.02 7.49
N VAL A 261 -4.78 -11.24 7.19
CA VAL A 261 -3.99 -11.54 5.98
C VAL A 261 -4.67 -12.50 5.00
N ASN A 262 -5.56 -13.37 5.47
CA ASN A 262 -6.13 -14.46 4.66
C ASN A 262 -7.55 -14.13 4.15
N VAL A 263 -7.76 -12.90 3.69
CA VAL A 263 -8.99 -12.49 3.02
C VAL A 263 -8.65 -12.10 1.58
N ASP A 264 -9.21 -12.86 0.64
CA ASP A 264 -8.99 -12.63 -0.78
C ASP A 264 -9.44 -11.22 -1.19
N ASP A 265 -8.62 -10.56 -2.01
CA ASP A 265 -8.85 -9.20 -2.49
C ASP A 265 -8.90 -8.11 -1.41
N LEU A 266 -8.39 -8.38 -0.21
CA LEU A 266 -8.34 -7.37 0.85
C LEU A 266 -7.52 -6.15 0.40
N PRO A 267 -8.11 -4.96 0.25
CA PRO A 267 -7.38 -3.76 -0.15
C PRO A 267 -6.50 -3.27 0.99
N THR A 268 -5.45 -2.51 0.71
CA THR A 268 -4.66 -1.84 1.77
C THR A 268 -5.52 -0.88 2.62
N THR A 269 -6.53 -0.28 2.00
CA THR A 269 -7.54 0.56 2.66
C THR A 269 -8.86 0.45 1.91
N PHE A 270 -9.97 0.47 2.65
CA PHE A 270 -11.30 0.62 2.07
C PHE A 270 -11.62 2.10 1.81
N ASN A 271 -12.50 2.35 0.85
CA ASN A 271 -13.12 3.66 0.70
C ASN A 271 -14.54 3.59 1.25
N ILE A 272 -14.76 4.11 2.46
CA ILE A 272 -16.05 4.13 3.12
C ILE A 272 -16.53 5.58 3.20
N ASN A 273 -17.64 5.88 2.55
CA ASN A 273 -18.22 7.24 2.51
C ASN A 273 -17.22 8.33 2.07
N GLY A 274 -16.34 8.01 1.09
CA GLY A 274 -15.31 8.92 0.58
C GLY A 274 -14.08 9.08 1.47
N LYS A 275 -13.97 8.32 2.57
CA LYS A 275 -12.84 8.33 3.49
C LYS A 275 -12.04 7.02 3.36
N LYS A 276 -10.72 7.13 3.43
CA LYS A 276 -9.85 5.94 3.51
C LYS A 276 -9.99 5.31 4.89
N ALA A 277 -10.33 4.03 4.93
CA ALA A 277 -10.60 3.30 6.14
C ALA A 277 -9.77 2.03 6.25
N ILE A 278 -9.40 1.68 7.49
CA ILE A 278 -8.92 0.35 7.85
C ILE A 278 -10.04 -0.41 8.57
N TYR A 279 -10.04 -1.70 8.39
CA TYR A 279 -10.96 -2.59 9.08
C TYR A 279 -10.32 -3.19 10.33
N GLN A 280 -11.09 -3.23 11.41
CA GLN A 280 -10.72 -3.90 12.66
C GLN A 280 -11.91 -4.70 13.17
N CYS A 281 -11.64 -5.90 13.68
CA CYS A 281 -12.63 -6.73 14.36
C CYS A 281 -12.25 -6.94 15.83
N TYR A 282 -13.16 -6.65 16.72
CA TYR A 282 -12.97 -6.87 18.16
C TYR A 282 -13.86 -8.03 18.59
N VAL A 283 -13.24 -9.07 19.12
CA VAL A 283 -13.90 -10.31 19.58
C VAL A 283 -13.89 -10.33 21.09
N HIS A 284 -15.04 -10.45 21.70
CA HIS A 284 -15.18 -10.52 23.16
C HIS A 284 -16.33 -11.44 23.55
N GLY A 285 -16.37 -11.87 24.81
CA GLY A 285 -17.43 -12.73 25.32
C GLY A 285 -17.08 -13.30 26.69
N GLU A 286 -18.10 -13.74 27.41
CA GLU A 286 -17.96 -14.24 28.78
C GLU A 286 -16.95 -15.41 28.89
N PHE A 287 -16.89 -16.27 27.87
CA PHE A 287 -15.89 -17.35 27.84
C PHE A 287 -14.46 -16.78 27.82
N LEU A 288 -14.19 -15.78 27.03
CA LEU A 288 -12.88 -15.14 26.97
C LEU A 288 -12.53 -14.42 28.28
N ASP A 289 -13.54 -13.77 28.90
CA ASP A 289 -13.37 -13.10 30.19
C ASP A 289 -12.96 -14.05 31.30
N ASN A 290 -13.42 -15.32 31.23
CA ASN A 290 -13.14 -16.37 32.21
C ASN A 290 -11.89 -17.19 31.86
N ASP A 291 -11.48 -17.24 30.61
CA ASP A 291 -10.36 -18.07 30.12
C ASP A 291 -9.02 -17.33 30.09
N VAL A 292 -9.05 -16.00 30.19
CA VAL A 292 -7.83 -15.19 30.20
C VAL A 292 -7.02 -15.41 31.47
N ASN A 293 -5.70 -15.54 31.34
CA ASN A 293 -4.82 -15.65 32.51
C ASN A 293 -4.85 -14.37 33.37
N SER A 294 -4.37 -14.45 34.61
CA SER A 294 -4.30 -13.30 35.54
C SER A 294 -3.52 -12.13 34.99
N GLU A 295 -2.48 -12.37 34.17
CA GLU A 295 -1.65 -11.36 33.54
C GLU A 295 -2.29 -10.74 32.29
N ARG A 296 -3.41 -11.29 31.79
CA ARG A 296 -4.12 -10.88 30.57
C ARG A 296 -3.21 -10.84 29.34
N THR A 297 -2.33 -11.82 29.20
CA THR A 297 -1.36 -11.92 28.11
C THR A 297 -1.64 -13.08 27.16
N TYR A 298 -2.43 -14.07 27.60
CA TYR A 298 -2.84 -15.21 26.78
C TYR A 298 -4.14 -15.85 27.32
N PHE A 299 -4.74 -16.71 26.50
CA PHE A 299 -5.90 -17.54 26.86
C PHE A 299 -5.45 -18.98 27.08
N SER A 300 -6.06 -19.65 28.04
CA SER A 300 -5.70 -21.02 28.41
C SER A 300 -6.28 -22.08 27.47
N ASN A 301 -7.53 -21.86 27.00
CA ASN A 301 -8.28 -22.84 26.21
C ASN A 301 -8.74 -22.30 24.84
N VAL A 302 -8.16 -21.19 24.37
CA VAL A 302 -8.46 -20.61 23.06
C VAL A 302 -7.22 -20.69 22.18
N ILE A 303 -7.40 -21.23 20.97
CA ILE A 303 -6.39 -21.25 19.92
C ILE A 303 -6.85 -20.30 18.82
N PHE A 304 -5.95 -19.41 18.39
CA PHE A 304 -6.17 -18.51 17.25
C PHE A 304 -5.03 -18.69 16.26
N GLU A 305 -4.99 -19.86 15.60
CA GLU A 305 -3.97 -20.21 14.59
C GLU A 305 -4.62 -20.99 13.44
N GLU A 306 -4.04 -20.86 12.24
CA GLU A 306 -4.52 -21.54 11.05
C GLU A 306 -4.02 -22.99 10.96
N GLU A 307 -2.88 -23.30 11.57
CA GLU A 307 -2.22 -24.60 11.48
C GLU A 307 -2.37 -25.42 12.77
N ASP A 308 -2.65 -26.71 12.57
CA ASP A 308 -2.57 -27.76 13.61
C ASP A 308 -1.10 -27.95 14.01
N ASP A 309 -0.64 -27.26 15.04
CA ASP A 309 0.66 -27.53 15.64
C ASP A 309 0.57 -28.82 16.47
N ASN A 310 0.92 -29.95 15.83
CA ASN A 310 0.86 -31.30 16.43
C ASN A 310 1.73 -31.48 17.67
N ASP A 311 2.53 -30.49 18.06
CA ASP A 311 3.43 -30.53 19.22
C ASP A 311 2.86 -29.90 20.50
N ARG A 312 1.64 -29.34 20.47
CA ARG A 312 0.99 -28.80 21.68
C ARG A 312 0.09 -29.85 22.36
N PRO A 313 0.05 -29.88 23.68
CA PRO A 313 -0.85 -30.79 24.36
C PRO A 313 -2.29 -30.50 23.94
N HIS A 314 -2.97 -31.51 23.37
CA HIS A 314 -4.39 -31.44 23.03
C HIS A 314 -5.21 -31.25 24.33
N PHE A 315 -5.66 -30.02 24.56
CA PHE A 315 -6.72 -29.80 25.54
C PHE A 315 -8.04 -30.19 24.88
N GLU A 316 -8.76 -31.16 25.45
CA GLU A 316 -10.05 -31.64 24.93
C GLU A 316 -11.14 -30.55 24.80
N LEU A 317 -10.87 -29.33 25.29
CA LEU A 317 -11.79 -28.19 25.32
C LEU A 317 -11.28 -26.96 24.51
N ALA A 318 -10.18 -27.09 23.78
CA ALA A 318 -9.66 -25.94 23.00
C ALA A 318 -10.63 -25.53 21.88
N ILE A 319 -11.03 -24.26 21.89
CA ILE A 319 -11.86 -23.69 20.83
C ILE A 319 -10.95 -23.05 19.79
N ASN A 320 -11.00 -23.55 18.55
CA ASN A 320 -10.36 -22.87 17.45
C ASN A 320 -11.19 -21.64 17.06
N LEU A 321 -10.86 -20.52 17.67
CA LEU A 321 -11.55 -19.26 17.47
C LEU A 321 -11.26 -18.67 16.07
N TYR A 322 -10.12 -19.03 15.45
CA TYR A 322 -9.72 -18.56 14.14
C TYR A 322 -10.79 -18.86 13.07
N GLN A 323 -11.18 -20.12 12.91
CA GLN A 323 -12.16 -20.51 11.88
C GLN A 323 -13.50 -19.82 12.06
N VAL A 324 -13.96 -19.71 13.31
CA VAL A 324 -15.25 -19.08 13.65
C VAL A 324 -15.23 -17.60 13.31
N VAL A 325 -14.19 -16.89 13.73
CA VAL A 325 -14.07 -15.43 13.53
C VAL A 325 -13.82 -15.10 12.08
N TYR A 326 -12.92 -15.83 11.38
CA TYR A 326 -12.62 -15.56 9.98
C TYR A 326 -13.82 -15.78 9.06
N SER A 327 -14.64 -16.80 9.28
CA SER A 327 -15.83 -17.03 8.48
C SER A 327 -16.81 -15.83 8.54
N GLN A 328 -16.99 -15.26 9.71
CA GLN A 328 -17.87 -14.10 9.93
C GLN A 328 -17.25 -12.80 9.38
N ILE A 329 -15.97 -12.60 9.61
CA ILE A 329 -15.24 -11.47 9.02
C ILE A 329 -15.33 -11.53 7.49
N HIS A 330 -15.11 -12.70 6.90
CA HIS A 330 -15.21 -12.89 5.47
C HIS A 330 -16.62 -12.56 4.97
N GLN A 331 -17.66 -13.10 5.62
CA GLN A 331 -19.04 -12.80 5.26
C GLN A 331 -19.37 -11.30 5.40
N PHE A 332 -18.93 -10.66 6.48
CA PHE A 332 -19.12 -9.23 6.68
C PHE A 332 -18.42 -8.41 5.58
N LEU A 333 -17.15 -8.71 5.29
CA LEU A 333 -16.37 -7.96 4.31
C LEU A 333 -16.83 -8.18 2.86
N GLN A 334 -17.51 -9.29 2.53
CA GLN A 334 -18.04 -9.50 1.17
C GLN A 334 -18.91 -8.34 0.71
N THR A 335 -19.73 -7.76 1.60
CA THR A 335 -20.60 -6.61 1.26
C THR A 335 -19.82 -5.38 0.77
N TYR A 336 -18.55 -5.26 1.16
CA TYR A 336 -17.65 -4.18 0.74
C TYR A 336 -16.72 -4.61 -0.40
N LEU A 337 -16.34 -5.89 -0.47
CA LEU A 337 -15.43 -6.42 -1.47
C LEU A 337 -16.13 -6.71 -2.81
N GLU A 338 -17.40 -7.17 -2.81
CA GLU A 338 -18.16 -7.43 -4.03
C GLU A 338 -18.24 -6.21 -4.96
N PRO A 339 -18.65 -5.01 -4.52
CA PRO A 339 -18.66 -3.82 -5.38
C PRO A 339 -17.26 -3.41 -5.88
N MET A 340 -16.22 -3.70 -5.12
CA MET A 340 -14.83 -3.45 -5.52
C MET A 340 -14.39 -4.46 -6.59
N ARG A 341 -14.78 -5.73 -6.45
CA ARG A 341 -14.54 -6.78 -7.47
C ARG A 341 -15.24 -6.44 -8.78
N ASP A 342 -16.50 -6.06 -8.73
CA ASP A 342 -17.25 -5.62 -9.91
C ASP A 342 -16.59 -4.42 -10.59
N THR A 343 -16.16 -3.43 -9.80
CA THR A 343 -15.44 -2.26 -10.33
C THR A 343 -14.12 -2.68 -10.98
N ARG A 344 -13.34 -3.55 -10.33
CA ARG A 344 -12.09 -4.10 -10.84
C ARG A 344 -12.31 -4.87 -12.14
N ASP A 345 -13.29 -5.77 -12.18
CA ASP A 345 -13.59 -6.61 -13.34
C ASP A 345 -14.03 -5.75 -14.53
N ASN A 346 -14.85 -4.73 -14.28
CA ASN A 346 -15.22 -3.75 -15.29
C ASN A 346 -14.01 -2.96 -15.81
N GLN A 347 -13.13 -2.47 -14.92
CA GLN A 347 -11.91 -1.78 -15.32
C GLN A 347 -10.99 -2.65 -16.19
N ILE A 348 -10.81 -3.92 -15.82
CA ILE A 348 -10.00 -4.87 -16.60
C ILE A 348 -10.64 -5.09 -17.98
N ASN A 349 -11.95 -5.34 -18.04
CA ASN A 349 -12.65 -5.55 -19.29
C ASN A 349 -12.63 -4.32 -20.19
N ASP A 350 -12.93 -3.15 -19.65
CA ASP A 350 -12.86 -1.86 -20.39
C ASP A 350 -11.45 -1.59 -20.92
N TYR A 351 -10.43 -1.89 -20.12
CA TYR A 351 -9.05 -1.73 -20.53
C TYR A 351 -8.66 -2.70 -21.65
N ILE A 352 -9.08 -3.96 -21.54
CA ILE A 352 -8.87 -4.97 -22.59
C ILE A 352 -9.59 -4.55 -23.88
N GLU A 353 -10.84 -4.12 -23.80
CA GLU A 353 -11.64 -3.76 -25.00
C GLU A 353 -11.09 -2.53 -25.71
N ASN A 354 -10.70 -1.49 -24.96
CA ASN A 354 -10.35 -0.19 -25.54
C ASN A 354 -8.86 -0.03 -25.86
N TYR A 355 -7.97 -0.69 -25.10
CA TYR A 355 -6.52 -0.44 -25.20
C TYR A 355 -5.70 -1.69 -25.52
N CYS A 356 -6.19 -2.87 -25.20
CA CYS A 356 -5.45 -4.13 -25.35
C CYS A 356 -6.31 -5.28 -25.90
N PRO A 357 -7.00 -5.12 -27.03
CA PRO A 357 -7.94 -6.12 -27.57
C PRO A 357 -7.28 -7.48 -27.86
N GLN A 358 -5.94 -7.52 -27.98
CA GLN A 358 -5.18 -8.78 -28.10
C GLN A 358 -5.31 -9.71 -26.88
N TYR A 359 -5.82 -9.22 -25.74
CA TYR A 359 -6.08 -10.05 -24.56
C TYR A 359 -7.55 -10.42 -24.38
N LYS A 360 -8.42 -10.07 -25.34
CA LYS A 360 -9.87 -10.35 -25.26
C LYS A 360 -10.16 -11.84 -25.02
N TYR A 361 -9.38 -12.75 -25.58
CA TYR A 361 -9.54 -14.18 -25.36
C TYR A 361 -9.29 -14.61 -23.91
N LEU A 362 -8.50 -13.85 -23.11
CA LEU A 362 -8.28 -14.12 -21.68
C LEU A 362 -9.61 -14.02 -20.90
N THR A 363 -10.52 -13.12 -21.29
CA THR A 363 -11.83 -12.99 -20.63
C THR A 363 -12.68 -14.26 -20.76
N LYS A 364 -12.41 -15.07 -21.79
CA LYS A 364 -13.09 -16.34 -22.04
C LYS A 364 -12.36 -17.54 -21.43
N TYR A 365 -11.03 -17.60 -21.53
CA TYR A 365 -10.25 -18.81 -21.23
C TYR A 365 -9.41 -18.73 -19.96
N ALA A 366 -9.28 -17.56 -19.36
CA ALA A 366 -8.52 -17.32 -18.11
C ALA A 366 -9.31 -16.43 -17.13
N LYS A 367 -10.64 -16.61 -17.06
CA LYS A 367 -11.51 -15.76 -16.25
C LYS A 367 -11.15 -15.77 -14.78
N GLU A 368 -10.86 -16.94 -14.20
CA GLU A 368 -10.44 -17.07 -12.81
C GLU A 368 -9.10 -16.36 -12.53
N ASP A 369 -8.14 -16.52 -13.46
CA ASP A 369 -6.85 -15.82 -13.35
C ASP A 369 -7.01 -14.30 -13.46
N LEU A 370 -7.91 -13.80 -14.33
CA LEU A 370 -8.22 -12.37 -14.41
C LEU A 370 -8.88 -11.85 -13.12
N GLN A 371 -9.76 -12.64 -12.52
CA GLN A 371 -10.40 -12.33 -11.25
C GLN A 371 -9.42 -12.35 -10.06
N SER A 372 -8.28 -13.01 -10.18
CA SER A 372 -7.21 -12.97 -9.18
C SER A 372 -6.36 -11.70 -9.22
N ILE A 373 -6.48 -10.87 -10.26
CA ILE A 373 -5.78 -9.59 -10.35
C ILE A 373 -6.31 -8.64 -9.27
N SER A 374 -5.42 -8.14 -8.40
CA SER A 374 -5.82 -7.24 -7.32
C SER A 374 -6.32 -5.88 -7.85
N TYR A 375 -7.21 -5.23 -7.10
CA TYR A 375 -7.72 -3.89 -7.45
C TYR A 375 -6.59 -2.87 -7.67
N ALA A 376 -5.53 -2.93 -6.87
CA ALA A 376 -4.36 -2.04 -7.00
C ALA A 376 -3.60 -2.23 -8.33
N VAL A 377 -3.59 -3.44 -8.88
CA VAL A 377 -3.00 -3.73 -10.20
C VAL A 377 -3.95 -3.28 -11.31
N ALA A 378 -5.24 -3.58 -11.20
CA ALA A 378 -6.26 -3.20 -12.19
C ALA A 378 -6.37 -1.67 -12.38
N SER A 379 -6.17 -0.91 -11.31
CA SER A 379 -6.21 0.56 -11.33
C SER A 379 -4.93 1.22 -11.90
N ASN A 380 -3.89 0.45 -12.21
CA ASN A 380 -2.64 0.96 -12.77
C ASN A 380 -2.37 0.33 -14.14
N PRO A 381 -2.47 1.10 -15.25
CA PRO A 381 -2.32 0.58 -16.61
C PRO A 381 -1.04 -0.18 -16.88
N GLU A 382 0.12 0.32 -16.39
CA GLU A 382 1.42 -0.33 -16.62
C GLU A 382 1.53 -1.68 -15.91
N LYS A 383 1.02 -1.75 -14.66
CA LYS A 383 0.98 -2.99 -13.90
C LYS A 383 -0.03 -3.97 -14.51
N LEU A 384 -1.18 -3.48 -14.94
CA LEU A 384 -2.22 -4.29 -15.57
C LEU A 384 -1.71 -4.94 -16.86
N ILE A 385 -1.08 -4.18 -17.77
CA ILE A 385 -0.44 -4.74 -18.97
C ILE A 385 0.58 -5.83 -18.63
N SER A 386 1.45 -5.57 -17.65
CA SER A 386 2.44 -6.55 -17.22
C SER A 386 1.80 -7.85 -16.74
N GLU A 387 0.70 -7.75 -15.98
CA GLU A 387 -0.01 -8.92 -15.47
C GLU A 387 -0.77 -9.66 -16.56
N LEU A 388 -1.44 -8.95 -17.48
CA LEU A 388 -2.07 -9.55 -18.66
C LEU A 388 -1.07 -10.30 -19.54
N ASN A 389 0.15 -9.78 -19.71
CA ASN A 389 1.24 -10.47 -20.42
C ASN A 389 1.64 -11.79 -19.72
N LYS A 390 1.74 -11.78 -18.38
CA LYS A 390 2.07 -13.01 -17.62
C LYS A 390 0.97 -14.05 -17.75
N LEU A 391 -0.30 -13.64 -17.64
CA LEU A 391 -1.45 -14.53 -17.81
C LEU A 391 -1.50 -15.13 -19.24
N ASN A 392 -1.22 -14.31 -20.24
CA ASN A 392 -1.11 -14.75 -21.62
C ASN A 392 -0.04 -15.85 -21.78
N ASN A 393 1.17 -15.60 -21.26
CA ASN A 393 2.27 -16.58 -21.32
C ASN A 393 1.94 -17.85 -20.55
N LYS A 394 1.31 -17.73 -19.38
CA LYS A 394 0.85 -18.88 -18.57
C LYS A 394 -0.16 -19.73 -19.33
N LEU A 395 -1.15 -19.10 -19.98
CA LEU A 395 -2.19 -19.78 -20.76
C LEU A 395 -1.57 -20.48 -22.00
N ASN A 396 -0.69 -19.81 -22.74
CA ASN A 396 0.00 -20.38 -23.88
C ASN A 396 0.84 -21.59 -23.50
N ASN A 397 1.59 -21.52 -22.41
CA ASN A 397 2.36 -22.67 -21.92
C ASN A 397 1.46 -23.84 -21.52
N LYS A 398 0.34 -23.55 -20.84
CA LYS A 398 -0.66 -24.56 -20.49
C LYS A 398 -1.23 -25.24 -21.73
N HIS A 399 -1.60 -24.47 -22.77
CA HIS A 399 -2.10 -25.01 -24.03
C HIS A 399 -1.06 -25.90 -24.73
N ASN A 400 0.20 -25.45 -24.82
CA ASN A 400 1.26 -26.25 -25.44
C ASN A 400 1.47 -27.58 -24.73
N ILE A 401 1.46 -27.61 -23.40
CA ILE A 401 1.55 -28.83 -22.62
C ILE A 401 0.35 -29.74 -22.86
N GLN A 402 -0.86 -29.18 -22.90
CA GLN A 402 -2.09 -29.94 -23.12
C GLN A 402 -2.16 -30.52 -24.54
N ILE A 403 -1.77 -29.74 -25.56
CA ILE A 403 -1.69 -30.20 -26.95
C ILE A 403 -0.69 -31.37 -27.05
N THR A 404 0.51 -31.24 -26.48
CA THR A 404 1.52 -32.29 -26.47
C THR A 404 0.99 -33.58 -25.85
N LYS A 405 0.28 -33.49 -24.72
CA LYS A 405 -0.34 -34.65 -24.07
C LYS A 405 -1.46 -35.23 -24.92
N ALA A 406 -2.33 -34.43 -25.53
CA ALA A 406 -3.41 -34.92 -26.38
C ALA A 406 -2.91 -35.62 -27.65
N ILE A 407 -1.76 -35.20 -28.20
CA ILE A 407 -1.11 -35.87 -29.33
C ILE A 407 -0.52 -37.22 -28.90
N GLN A 408 -0.01 -37.34 -27.68
CA GLN A 408 0.55 -38.59 -27.17
C GLN A 408 -0.51 -39.65 -26.84
N ASP A 409 -1.72 -39.22 -26.45
CA ASP A 409 -2.84 -40.10 -26.08
C ASP A 409 -3.67 -40.62 -27.28
N ASN A 410 -3.10 -40.93 -28.37
CA ASN A 410 -3.44 -41.01 -29.78
C ASN A 410 -4.70 -41.83 -30.22
N ASP A 411 -5.55 -42.41 -29.32
CA ASP A 411 -6.57 -43.36 -29.73
C ASP A 411 -8.01 -43.20 -29.14
N SER A 412 -8.33 -42.11 -28.48
CA SER A 412 -9.69 -41.91 -27.96
C SER A 412 -10.41 -40.75 -28.61
N ASP A 413 -11.74 -40.90 -28.86
CA ASP A 413 -12.60 -39.79 -29.31
C ASP A 413 -12.57 -38.60 -28.36
N SER A 414 -12.28 -38.84 -27.11
CA SER A 414 -12.04 -37.79 -26.09
C SER A 414 -10.78 -36.96 -26.39
N ALA A 415 -9.70 -37.58 -26.84
CA ALA A 415 -8.46 -36.90 -27.22
C ALA A 415 -8.66 -36.01 -28.45
N LYS A 416 -9.43 -36.47 -29.43
CA LYS A 416 -9.77 -35.70 -30.65
C LYS A 416 -10.60 -34.48 -30.33
N ASN A 417 -11.65 -34.60 -29.48
CA ASN A 417 -12.48 -33.48 -29.07
C ASN A 417 -11.69 -32.44 -28.28
N LYS A 418 -10.81 -32.89 -27.39
CA LYS A 418 -9.91 -32.02 -26.61
C LYS A 418 -8.91 -31.28 -27.50
N LEU A 419 -8.35 -31.95 -28.52
CA LEU A 419 -7.43 -31.34 -29.48
C LEU A 419 -8.17 -30.28 -30.32
N LEU A 420 -9.40 -30.55 -30.75
CA LEU A 420 -10.22 -29.59 -31.49
C LEU A 420 -10.52 -28.34 -30.66
N ASP A 421 -10.90 -28.50 -29.40
CA ASP A 421 -11.15 -27.40 -28.50
C ASP A 421 -9.88 -26.55 -28.24
N LEU A 422 -8.75 -27.19 -27.94
CA LEU A 422 -7.47 -26.52 -27.79
C LEU A 422 -7.03 -25.78 -29.05
N THR A 423 -7.25 -26.38 -30.24
CA THR A 423 -6.94 -25.73 -31.51
C THR A 423 -7.78 -24.47 -31.70
N THR A 424 -9.07 -24.53 -31.37
CA THR A 424 -9.95 -23.36 -31.41
C THR A 424 -9.45 -22.24 -30.51
N GLN A 425 -9.05 -22.56 -29.27
CA GLN A 425 -8.52 -21.59 -28.32
C GLN A 425 -7.23 -20.92 -28.84
N VAL A 426 -6.32 -21.70 -29.44
CA VAL A 426 -5.08 -21.18 -30.02
C VAL A 426 -5.37 -20.26 -31.21
N VAL A 427 -6.32 -20.63 -32.09
CA VAL A 427 -6.69 -19.81 -33.24
C VAL A 427 -7.32 -18.48 -32.78
N GLU A 428 -8.19 -18.47 -31.78
CA GLU A 428 -8.73 -17.22 -31.21
C GLU A 428 -7.64 -16.32 -30.63
N ASN A 429 -6.62 -16.89 -29.97
CA ASN A 429 -5.45 -16.15 -29.50
C ASN A 429 -4.66 -15.53 -30.66
N LEU A 430 -4.37 -16.30 -31.71
CA LEU A 430 -3.66 -15.81 -32.89
C LEU A 430 -4.42 -14.65 -33.58
N HIS A 431 -5.74 -14.75 -33.67
CA HIS A 431 -6.57 -13.66 -34.18
C HIS A 431 -6.44 -12.38 -33.35
N SER A 432 -6.42 -12.50 -32.02
CA SER A 432 -6.23 -11.36 -31.12
C SER A 432 -4.83 -10.71 -31.28
N GLN A 433 -3.79 -11.53 -31.47
CA GLN A 433 -2.44 -11.03 -31.74
C GLN A 433 -2.34 -10.31 -33.10
N PHE A 434 -2.99 -10.83 -34.12
CA PHE A 434 -3.06 -10.17 -35.42
C PHE A 434 -3.77 -8.82 -35.34
N THR A 435 -4.85 -8.72 -34.59
CA THR A 435 -5.53 -7.43 -34.34
C THR A 435 -4.59 -6.39 -33.70
N ASN A 436 -3.78 -6.80 -32.72
CA ASN A 436 -2.77 -5.92 -32.11
C ASN A 436 -1.70 -5.47 -33.12
N TYR A 437 -1.24 -6.38 -33.98
CA TYR A 437 -0.30 -6.07 -35.04
C TYR A 437 -0.86 -5.01 -36.00
N LEU A 438 -2.12 -5.15 -36.41
CA LEU A 438 -2.78 -4.15 -37.27
C LEU A 438 -2.91 -2.79 -36.59
N GLN A 439 -3.28 -2.77 -35.31
CA GLN A 439 -3.37 -1.51 -34.54
C GLN A 439 -2.01 -0.80 -34.43
N LYS A 440 -0.95 -1.54 -34.13
CA LYS A 440 0.42 -0.99 -34.08
C LYS A 440 0.81 -0.38 -35.43
N ARG A 441 0.52 -1.07 -36.53
CA ARG A 441 0.79 -0.54 -37.89
C ARG A 441 0.04 0.76 -38.14
N ASN A 442 -1.26 0.80 -37.83
CA ASN A 442 -2.06 2.03 -38.02
C ASN A 442 -1.50 3.20 -37.19
N SER A 443 -1.24 2.97 -35.90
CA SER A 443 -0.67 4.00 -35.01
C SER A 443 0.68 4.51 -35.49
N THR A 444 1.53 3.62 -36.06
CA THR A 444 2.81 3.99 -36.62
C THR A 444 2.66 4.88 -37.85
N ILE A 445 1.72 4.55 -38.76
CA ILE A 445 1.42 5.34 -39.95
C ILE A 445 0.91 6.75 -39.58
N GLU A 446 -0.04 6.81 -38.63
CA GLU A 446 -0.57 8.09 -38.12
C GLU A 446 0.51 8.93 -37.44
N MET A 447 1.43 8.31 -36.71
CA MET A 447 2.56 9.00 -36.07
C MET A 447 3.49 9.61 -37.14
N LEU A 448 3.86 8.84 -38.16
CA LEU A 448 4.68 9.36 -39.26
C LEU A 448 4.01 10.53 -39.97
N GLU A 449 2.71 10.43 -40.28
CA GLU A 449 1.93 11.49 -40.91
C GLU A 449 1.95 12.78 -40.07
N LYS A 450 1.84 12.67 -38.76
CA LYS A 450 1.96 13.82 -37.84
C LYS A 450 3.36 14.39 -37.84
N LEU A 451 4.39 13.54 -37.76
CA LEU A 451 5.79 13.97 -37.73
C LEU A 451 6.19 14.76 -39.00
N ILE A 452 5.83 14.27 -40.19
CA ILE A 452 6.19 14.97 -41.47
C ILE A 452 5.49 16.32 -41.64
N ASN A 453 4.36 16.53 -40.97
CA ASN A 453 3.60 17.78 -41.00
C ASN A 453 4.00 18.79 -39.90
N LEU A 454 4.81 18.39 -38.92
CA LEU A 454 5.26 19.25 -37.83
C LEU A 454 6.53 20.02 -38.23
N LYS A 455 6.49 21.36 -38.14
CA LYS A 455 7.67 22.23 -38.39
C LYS A 455 8.83 22.04 -37.42
N THR A 456 8.59 21.38 -36.29
CA THR A 456 9.59 21.14 -35.24
C THR A 456 10.25 19.77 -35.35
N THR A 457 9.90 18.98 -36.35
CA THR A 457 10.51 17.66 -36.57
C THR A 457 11.96 17.84 -37.04
N THR A 458 12.87 17.10 -36.41
CA THR A 458 14.32 17.11 -36.71
C THR A 458 14.75 15.75 -37.25
N ASP A 459 15.94 15.73 -37.88
CA ASP A 459 16.57 14.47 -38.30
C ASP A 459 16.67 13.46 -37.16
N GLU A 460 16.98 13.89 -35.95
CA GLU A 460 17.08 13.01 -34.80
C GLU A 460 15.75 12.34 -34.48
N ILE A 461 14.62 13.06 -34.57
CA ILE A 461 13.28 12.49 -34.33
C ILE A 461 12.93 11.46 -35.39
N ILE A 462 13.20 11.76 -36.67
CA ILE A 462 12.95 10.83 -37.79
C ILE A 462 13.85 9.61 -37.70
N ASN A 463 15.11 9.80 -37.37
CA ASN A 463 16.03 8.68 -37.17
C ASN A 463 15.58 7.78 -36.01
N LYS A 464 15.16 8.34 -34.88
CA LYS A 464 14.59 7.57 -33.78
C LYS A 464 13.26 6.89 -34.16
N PHE A 465 12.48 7.48 -35.05
CA PHE A 465 11.23 6.86 -35.52
C PHE A 465 11.48 5.61 -36.36
N PHE A 466 12.44 5.66 -37.29
CA PHE A 466 12.74 4.54 -38.18
C PHE A 466 13.70 3.50 -37.58
N LEU A 467 14.53 3.90 -36.64
CA LEU A 467 15.67 3.11 -36.17
C LEU A 467 15.61 2.88 -34.67
N VAL A 468 15.79 1.65 -34.29
CA VAL A 468 16.08 1.24 -32.91
C VAL A 468 17.60 1.14 -32.75
N ASP A 469 18.12 1.33 -31.54
CA ASP A 469 19.54 1.29 -31.20
C ASP A 469 20.25 0.02 -31.70
N GLU A 470 21.55 0.14 -32.01
CA GLU A 470 22.40 -0.93 -32.54
C GLU A 470 22.26 -2.24 -31.75
N GLY A 471 22.03 -3.35 -32.47
CA GLY A 471 21.96 -4.70 -31.91
C GLY A 471 20.57 -5.31 -31.79
N LEU A 472 19.50 -4.60 -32.19
CA LEU A 472 18.14 -5.17 -32.26
C LEU A 472 17.80 -5.63 -33.69
N SER A 473 17.06 -6.74 -33.81
CA SER A 473 16.59 -7.23 -35.11
C SER A 473 15.69 -6.22 -35.81
N SER A 474 15.65 -6.25 -37.14
CA SER A 474 14.79 -5.39 -37.98
C SER A 474 13.29 -5.48 -37.61
N ASP A 475 12.86 -6.58 -36.98
CA ASP A 475 11.48 -6.82 -36.53
C ASP A 475 10.95 -5.74 -35.57
N ASN A 476 11.85 -4.98 -34.94
CA ASN A 476 11.52 -3.91 -34.01
C ASN A 476 11.67 -2.49 -34.59
N THR A 477 11.97 -2.36 -35.88
CA THR A 477 12.13 -1.08 -36.55
C THR A 477 10.89 -0.72 -37.36
N ASN A 478 10.66 0.58 -37.61
CA ASN A 478 9.57 1.04 -38.47
C ASN A 478 9.97 1.11 -39.97
N THR A 479 11.08 0.50 -40.33
CA THR A 479 11.61 0.47 -41.73
C THR A 479 10.73 -0.36 -42.69
N TRP A 480 9.87 -1.25 -42.17
CA TRP A 480 8.83 -1.94 -42.93
C TRP A 480 7.88 -0.98 -43.68
N LEU A 481 7.77 0.28 -43.21
CA LEU A 481 7.03 1.32 -43.96
C LEU A 481 7.60 1.55 -45.35
N ILE A 482 8.91 1.42 -45.53
CA ILE A 482 9.61 1.63 -46.78
C ILE A 482 9.58 0.33 -47.60
N ASP A 483 9.99 -0.77 -46.97
CA ASP A 483 9.99 -2.08 -47.60
C ASP A 483 9.57 -3.15 -46.55
N GLU A 484 8.48 -3.87 -46.86
CA GLU A 484 7.95 -4.86 -45.93
C GLU A 484 8.89 -6.05 -45.65
N ARG A 485 9.84 -6.31 -46.55
CA ARG A 485 10.87 -7.33 -46.33
C ARG A 485 11.71 -7.01 -45.10
N LEU A 486 11.86 -5.70 -44.77
CA LEU A 486 12.55 -5.24 -43.56
C LEU A 486 11.81 -5.55 -42.24
N ALA A 487 10.58 -6.04 -42.29
CA ALA A 487 9.90 -6.59 -41.13
C ALA A 487 10.40 -7.98 -40.71
N TYR A 488 11.18 -8.66 -41.58
CA TYR A 488 11.54 -10.06 -41.40
C TYR A 488 13.02 -10.32 -41.74
N HIS A 489 13.79 -10.79 -40.76
CA HIS A 489 15.12 -11.40 -40.95
C HIS A 489 16.19 -10.57 -41.66
N PHE A 490 16.10 -9.26 -41.60
CA PHE A 490 17.17 -8.36 -42.08
C PHE A 490 17.98 -7.85 -40.90
N GLU A 491 19.30 -7.88 -41.00
CA GLU A 491 20.21 -7.30 -40.00
C GLU A 491 20.69 -5.93 -40.47
N ASN A 492 20.73 -4.97 -39.58
CA ASN A 492 21.29 -3.66 -39.83
C ASN A 492 22.82 -3.79 -39.83
N ILE A 493 23.42 -3.61 -40.99
CA ILE A 493 24.88 -3.71 -41.20
C ILE A 493 25.58 -2.34 -41.31
N ASN A 494 24.82 -1.26 -41.46
CA ASN A 494 25.33 0.11 -41.49
C ASN A 494 24.28 1.11 -41.04
N SER A 495 24.65 1.97 -40.10
CA SER A 495 23.81 3.06 -39.57
C SER A 495 24.62 4.34 -39.49
N ASP A 496 24.66 5.11 -40.57
CA ASP A 496 25.31 6.42 -40.58
C ASP A 496 24.29 7.54 -40.28
N LYS A 497 24.16 7.86 -38.99
CA LYS A 497 23.23 8.89 -38.49
C LYS A 497 23.62 10.30 -38.93
N GLU A 498 24.88 10.54 -39.27
CA GLU A 498 25.32 11.87 -39.74
C GLU A 498 24.85 12.16 -41.18
N THR A 499 24.76 11.12 -41.99
CA THR A 499 24.31 11.25 -43.39
C THR A 499 22.93 10.66 -43.66
N ASN A 500 22.24 10.12 -42.64
CA ASN A 500 20.93 9.48 -42.74
C ASN A 500 20.89 8.28 -43.72
N PHE A 501 22.01 7.56 -43.88
CA PHE A 501 22.12 6.37 -44.71
C PHE A 501 22.14 5.12 -43.88
N TYR A 502 21.35 4.12 -44.29
CA TYR A 502 21.17 2.84 -43.58
C TYR A 502 21.22 1.69 -44.57
N ALA A 503 21.83 0.59 -44.14
CA ALA A 503 21.90 -0.62 -44.96
C ALA A 503 21.51 -1.86 -44.15
N TYR A 504 20.68 -2.70 -44.70
CA TYR A 504 20.14 -3.92 -44.16
C TYR A 504 20.45 -5.10 -45.06
N TYR A 505 20.95 -6.18 -44.49
CA TYR A 505 21.33 -7.41 -45.21
C TYR A 505 20.59 -8.62 -44.68
N ASN A 506 20.16 -9.49 -45.60
CA ASN A 506 19.62 -10.80 -45.29
C ASN A 506 20.54 -11.84 -45.91
N ASP A 507 21.24 -12.63 -45.08
CA ASP A 507 22.18 -13.66 -45.47
C ASP A 507 21.51 -14.87 -46.15
N HIS A 508 20.28 -15.20 -45.77
CA HIS A 508 19.52 -16.32 -46.33
C HIS A 508 19.05 -16.08 -47.75
N SER A 509 18.59 -14.85 -48.06
CA SER A 509 18.16 -14.47 -49.41
C SER A 509 19.27 -13.79 -50.25
N ASN A 510 20.41 -13.47 -49.64
CA ASN A 510 21.48 -12.69 -50.22
C ASN A 510 21.00 -11.34 -50.78
N GLU A 511 20.13 -10.64 -50.01
CA GLU A 511 19.55 -9.36 -50.38
C GLU A 511 20.12 -8.22 -49.52
N LEU A 512 20.47 -7.11 -50.19
CA LEU A 512 20.92 -5.87 -49.56
C LEU A 512 19.91 -4.75 -49.84
N ILE A 513 19.40 -4.10 -48.82
CA ILE A 513 18.51 -2.95 -48.92
C ILE A 513 19.22 -1.73 -48.34
N CYS A 514 19.44 -0.72 -49.20
CA CYS A 514 20.05 0.56 -48.84
C CYS A 514 18.99 1.65 -48.83
N ILE A 515 18.95 2.46 -47.79
CA ILE A 515 18.00 3.55 -47.61
C ILE A 515 18.77 4.82 -47.30
N ASP A 516 18.48 5.89 -48.02
CA ASP A 516 18.99 7.22 -47.75
C ASP A 516 17.83 8.20 -47.58
N PHE A 517 17.85 8.98 -46.50
CA PHE A 517 16.82 9.95 -46.18
C PHE A 517 17.32 11.37 -46.44
N GLU A 518 16.52 12.18 -47.14
CA GLU A 518 16.73 13.61 -47.18
C GLU A 518 16.53 14.21 -45.79
N LYS A 519 17.46 15.07 -45.37
CA LYS A 519 17.47 15.68 -44.04
C LYS A 519 16.31 16.64 -43.81
N PHE A 520 15.78 16.65 -42.56
CA PHE A 520 14.69 17.54 -42.13
C PHE A 520 15.12 18.98 -41.82
N ASP A 521 16.37 19.36 -42.02
CA ASP A 521 16.87 20.70 -41.71
C ASP A 521 16.46 21.71 -42.78
N TYR A 522 15.29 22.30 -42.66
CA TYR A 522 14.66 23.25 -43.58
C TYR A 522 15.49 24.50 -43.88
N ALA A 523 16.48 24.84 -43.07
CA ALA A 523 17.23 26.10 -43.20
C ALA A 523 18.46 26.03 -44.12
N LYS A 524 18.98 24.85 -44.45
CA LYS A 524 20.27 24.68 -45.13
C LYS A 524 20.22 24.09 -46.55
N TYR A 525 19.10 23.50 -46.98
CA TYR A 525 19.08 22.73 -48.23
C TYR A 525 18.59 23.49 -49.44
N LYS A 526 19.53 24.14 -50.12
CA LYS A 526 19.38 24.63 -51.51
C LYS A 526 19.98 23.70 -52.58
N LYS A 527 20.45 22.50 -52.23
CA LYS A 527 21.08 21.58 -53.19
C LYS A 527 20.74 20.13 -52.90
N SER A 528 19.63 19.67 -53.44
CA SER A 528 19.28 18.22 -53.51
C SER A 528 20.06 17.44 -54.59
N GLN A 529 20.99 18.07 -55.30
CA GLN A 529 21.71 17.49 -56.47
C GLN A 529 22.66 16.36 -56.10
N ASP A 530 23.08 16.19 -54.86
CA ASP A 530 24.11 15.23 -54.45
C ASP A 530 23.56 13.92 -53.82
N LEU A 531 22.22 13.76 -53.65
CA LEU A 531 21.62 12.62 -52.94
C LEU A 531 21.78 11.30 -53.73
N LEU A 532 21.52 11.29 -55.03
CA LEU A 532 21.63 10.09 -55.86
C LEU A 532 23.08 9.57 -55.97
N PRO A 533 24.08 10.40 -56.29
CA PRO A 533 25.47 9.98 -56.27
C PRO A 533 25.95 9.49 -54.91
N ARG A 534 25.49 10.13 -53.82
CA ARG A 534 25.81 9.74 -52.44
C ARG A 534 25.31 8.35 -52.11
N LEU A 535 24.03 8.06 -52.42
CA LEU A 535 23.43 6.73 -52.20
C LEU A 535 24.17 5.65 -52.98
N GLU A 536 24.53 5.93 -54.26
CA GLU A 536 25.30 5.03 -55.09
C GLU A 536 26.71 4.75 -54.52
N GLU A 537 27.43 5.79 -54.14
CA GLU A 537 28.78 5.68 -53.58
C GLU A 537 28.76 4.83 -52.30
N LYS A 538 27.81 5.10 -51.40
CA LYS A 538 27.68 4.35 -50.13
C LYS A 538 27.24 2.90 -50.34
N ALA A 539 26.26 2.68 -51.22
CA ALA A 539 25.81 1.32 -51.52
C ALA A 539 26.93 0.47 -52.16
N ASN A 540 27.71 1.05 -53.07
CA ASN A 540 28.84 0.38 -53.69
C ASN A 540 30.02 0.16 -52.70
N GLY A 541 30.19 1.03 -51.72
CA GLY A 541 31.22 0.93 -50.68
C GLY A 541 31.05 -0.20 -49.70
N LEU A 542 29.86 -0.86 -49.65
CA LEU A 542 29.59 -1.98 -48.75
C LEU A 542 30.19 -3.30 -49.18
N GLU A 543 30.84 -3.40 -50.36
CA GLU A 543 31.60 -4.55 -50.89
C GLU A 543 30.88 -5.92 -50.79
N MET A 544 29.53 -5.94 -50.82
CA MET A 544 28.72 -7.15 -50.78
C MET A 544 28.72 -7.82 -52.16
N ASN A 545 29.68 -8.74 -52.38
CA ASN A 545 29.83 -9.48 -53.64
C ASN A 545 28.59 -10.36 -53.92
N ASN A 546 27.95 -10.11 -55.08
CA ASN A 546 26.81 -10.84 -55.63
C ASN A 546 25.48 -10.70 -54.83
N ALA A 547 25.32 -9.70 -53.99
CA ALA A 547 24.03 -9.42 -53.36
C ALA A 547 23.03 -8.78 -54.33
N PHE A 548 21.74 -9.11 -54.18
CA PHE A 548 20.65 -8.38 -54.87
C PHE A 548 20.41 -7.07 -54.14
N VAL A 549 20.84 -5.92 -54.76
CA VAL A 549 20.79 -4.62 -54.10
C VAL A 549 19.51 -3.88 -54.50
N THR A 550 18.70 -3.52 -53.50
CA THR A 550 17.56 -2.58 -53.65
C THR A 550 17.90 -1.26 -52.96
N LYS A 551 17.65 -0.16 -53.63
CA LYS A 551 18.00 1.18 -53.14
C LYS A 551 16.76 2.05 -53.02
N TYR A 552 16.59 2.72 -51.89
CA TYR A 552 15.50 3.66 -51.63
C TYR A 552 16.08 5.04 -51.30
N LEU A 553 15.53 6.08 -51.91
CA LEU A 553 15.77 7.46 -51.56
C LEU A 553 14.45 8.10 -51.09
N ILE A 554 14.40 8.55 -49.84
CA ILE A 554 13.21 9.17 -49.24
C ILE A 554 13.42 10.68 -49.18
N VAL A 555 12.56 11.46 -49.86
CA VAL A 555 12.70 12.90 -50.06
C VAL A 555 11.43 13.67 -49.70
N PHE A 556 11.55 14.99 -49.51
CA PHE A 556 10.39 15.88 -49.33
C PHE A 556 9.64 16.16 -50.59
N ASN A 557 10.37 16.41 -51.69
CA ASN A 557 9.78 16.63 -53.00
C ASN A 557 10.73 16.16 -54.11
N LEU A 558 10.22 16.09 -55.33
CA LEU A 558 10.95 15.59 -56.51
C LEU A 558 11.58 16.70 -57.35
N GLU A 559 11.46 17.99 -56.99
CA GLU A 559 11.77 19.14 -57.87
C GLU A 559 13.22 19.21 -58.33
N ASN A 560 14.16 18.69 -57.60
CA ASN A 560 15.58 18.80 -57.96
C ASN A 560 16.27 17.43 -58.15
N ILE A 561 15.49 16.37 -58.35
CA ILE A 561 16.01 15.01 -58.48
C ILE A 561 16.03 14.60 -59.94
N ASN A 562 17.17 14.06 -60.39
CA ASN A 562 17.29 13.51 -61.73
C ASN A 562 16.65 12.12 -61.82
N LEU A 563 15.36 12.07 -62.17
CA LEU A 563 14.58 10.83 -62.25
C LEU A 563 15.13 9.85 -63.30
N GLU A 564 15.71 10.34 -64.41
CA GLU A 564 16.33 9.47 -65.43
C GLU A 564 17.56 8.75 -64.87
N LEU A 565 18.38 9.46 -64.08
CA LEU A 565 19.54 8.87 -63.41
C LEU A 565 19.13 7.86 -62.36
N ALA A 566 18.08 8.18 -61.58
CA ALA A 566 17.57 7.28 -60.59
C ALA A 566 17.06 5.96 -61.22
N HIS A 567 16.30 6.07 -62.29
CA HIS A 567 15.79 4.90 -63.02
C HIS A 567 16.96 4.07 -63.63
N LYS A 568 17.96 4.73 -64.19
CA LYS A 568 19.15 4.07 -64.74
C LYS A 568 19.91 3.27 -63.68
N ASN A 569 19.97 3.78 -62.45
CA ASN A 569 20.70 3.18 -61.33
C ASN A 569 19.82 2.28 -60.45
N ASN A 570 18.59 2.01 -60.86
CA ASN A 570 17.63 1.20 -60.14
C ASN A 570 17.38 1.68 -58.69
N ILE A 571 17.16 2.99 -58.53
CA ILE A 571 16.85 3.62 -57.26
C ILE A 571 15.36 3.92 -57.21
N HIS A 572 14.69 3.45 -56.17
CA HIS A 572 13.31 3.76 -55.86
C HIS A 572 13.26 5.08 -55.07
N ILE A 573 12.61 6.09 -55.63
CA ILE A 573 12.42 7.38 -54.98
C ILE A 573 11.01 7.45 -54.47
N LEU A 574 10.85 7.82 -53.19
CA LEU A 574 9.57 8.07 -52.53
C LEU A 574 9.60 9.39 -51.79
N THR A 575 8.56 10.18 -51.91
CA THR A 575 8.39 11.28 -50.97
C THR A 575 7.88 10.77 -49.64
N TYR A 576 8.16 11.48 -48.56
CA TYR A 576 7.60 11.15 -47.24
C TYR A 576 6.06 11.04 -47.27
N HIS A 577 5.40 11.88 -48.09
CA HIS A 577 3.94 11.81 -48.25
C HIS A 577 3.51 10.55 -49.01
N GLU A 578 4.19 10.19 -50.08
CA GLU A 578 3.91 8.94 -50.83
C GLU A 578 4.12 7.72 -49.94
N LEU A 579 5.16 7.73 -49.10
CA LEU A 579 5.44 6.67 -48.14
C LEU A 579 4.24 6.44 -47.20
N VAL A 580 3.66 7.52 -46.64
CA VAL A 580 2.45 7.45 -45.81
C VAL A 580 1.25 6.93 -46.61
N GLN A 581 1.05 7.41 -47.84
CA GLN A 581 -0.08 6.97 -48.67
C GLN A 581 -0.01 5.48 -49.03
N ILE A 582 1.18 5.02 -49.43
CA ILE A 582 1.41 3.59 -49.72
C ILE A 582 1.18 2.74 -48.45
N ALA A 583 1.67 3.18 -47.31
CA ALA A 583 1.47 2.46 -46.06
C ALA A 583 -0.01 2.40 -45.65
N LYS A 584 -0.77 3.49 -45.84
CA LYS A 584 -2.23 3.51 -45.60
C LYS A 584 -2.95 2.54 -46.54
N GLN A 585 -2.63 2.56 -47.82
CA GLN A 585 -3.24 1.65 -48.79
C GLN A 585 -2.99 0.16 -48.44
N LYS A 586 -1.74 -0.18 -48.10
CA LYS A 586 -1.39 -1.53 -47.67
C LYS A 586 -2.11 -1.93 -46.39
N TYR A 587 -2.27 -1.01 -45.42
CA TYR A 587 -3.04 -1.27 -44.20
C TYR A 587 -4.50 -1.55 -44.51
N GLU A 588 -5.14 -0.77 -45.38
CA GLU A 588 -6.50 -0.99 -45.82
C GLU A 588 -6.69 -2.35 -46.56
N ASP A 589 -5.67 -2.75 -47.33
CA ASP A 589 -5.70 -4.05 -48.03
C ASP A 589 -5.56 -5.25 -47.07
N LEU A 590 -4.85 -5.05 -45.93
CA LEU A 590 -4.77 -6.06 -44.85
C LEU A 590 -6.08 -6.21 -44.07
N LEU A 591 -6.96 -5.20 -44.09
CA LEU A 591 -8.25 -5.21 -43.42
C LEU A 591 -9.36 -5.87 -44.28
N LYS A 592 -9.15 -6.06 -45.59
CA LYS A 592 -10.06 -6.74 -46.51
C LYS A 592 -9.88 -8.26 -46.44
#